data_d0365f1d8df772e6ab064cef9ea192bc
#
_entry.id   d0365f1d8df772e6ab064cef9ea192bc
#
_cell.length_a   1.000
_cell.length_b   1.000
_cell.length_c   1.000
_cell.angle_alpha   90.00
_cell.angle_beta   90.00
_cell.angle_gamma   90.00
#
_symmetry.space_group_name_H-M   'P 1'
#
loop_
_entity.id
_entity.type
_entity.pdbx_description
1 polymer ?
#
loop_
_entity_poly.entity_id
_entity_poly.type
_entity_poly.pdbx_seq_one_letter_code
_entity_poly.pdbx_strand_id
1 'polypeptide(L)'
;MRIVHAITNIAGIPTVLARAQREQGHQVTAILYRPGGGPDEGTVHLNRLVDGGRITGPLRTGRMVLWLASHYDVLHFHYHLSLWPLHRDLAVYKAMGRTLVFHLHGCDIRDPHLVRRTHAISACAGCTIPCLNEWKVDLPRALDRYADAVIVSTPD
;
A
#
# COMPACT_ATOMS: atom_id res chain seq x y z
N MET A 1 -16.79 1.38 -10.61
CA MET A 1 -15.87 0.38 -9.99
C MET A 1 -15.83 0.59 -8.49
N ARG A 2 -15.59 -0.47 -7.73
CA ARG A 2 -15.37 -0.42 -6.30
C ARG A 2 -13.86 -0.48 -6.05
N ILE A 3 -13.30 0.59 -5.50
CA ILE A 3 -11.85 0.77 -5.34
C ILE A 3 -11.52 0.89 -3.85
N VAL A 4 -10.47 0.22 -3.41
CA VAL A 4 -9.91 0.44 -2.08
C VAL A 4 -8.48 0.94 -2.16
N HIS A 5 -8.19 2.04 -1.45
CA HIS A 5 -6.83 2.48 -1.17
C HIS A 5 -6.37 1.89 0.16
N ALA A 6 -5.29 1.14 0.15
CA ALA A 6 -4.74 0.41 1.28
C ALA A 6 -3.21 0.56 1.31
N ILE A 7 -2.57 0.38 2.37
CA ILE A 7 -2.87 0.33 3.79
C ILE A 7 -2.13 1.46 4.50
N THR A 8 -1.22 2.12 3.77
CA THR A 8 -0.30 3.13 4.32
C THR A 8 -0.74 4.52 3.87
N ASN A 9 -0.82 5.45 4.83
CA ASN A 9 -1.04 6.85 4.51
C ASN A 9 0.29 7.57 4.28
N ILE A 10 0.62 7.84 3.04
CA ILE A 10 1.78 8.66 2.67
C ILE A 10 1.29 10.06 2.31
N ALA A 11 1.57 11.02 3.17
CA ALA A 11 1.27 12.46 2.96
C ALA A 11 -0.19 12.74 2.55
N GLY A 12 -1.15 11.91 2.96
CA GLY A 12 -2.55 12.09 2.59
C GLY A 12 -2.92 11.67 1.16
N ILE A 13 -1.98 11.15 0.38
CA ILE A 13 -2.22 10.77 -1.03
C ILE A 13 -3.39 9.80 -1.18
N PRO A 14 -3.53 8.71 -0.39
CA PRO A 14 -4.65 7.79 -0.52
C PRO A 14 -6.01 8.47 -0.37
N THR A 15 -6.14 9.40 0.58
CA THR A 15 -7.40 10.10 0.84
C THR A 15 -7.74 11.11 -0.26
N VAL A 16 -6.72 11.82 -0.78
CA VAL A 16 -6.90 12.76 -1.91
C VAL A 16 -7.34 12.02 -3.16
N LEU A 17 -6.68 10.91 -3.48
CA LEU A 17 -7.05 10.08 -4.64
C LEU A 17 -8.44 9.48 -4.48
N ALA A 18 -8.76 8.97 -3.28
CA ALA A 18 -10.09 8.43 -3.01
C ALA A 18 -11.20 9.46 -3.21
N ARG A 19 -10.97 10.72 -2.79
CA ARG A 19 -11.90 11.82 -3.02
C ARG A 19 -12.08 12.11 -4.51
N ALA A 20 -10.98 12.31 -5.23
CA ALA A 20 -11.02 12.61 -6.67
C ALA A 20 -11.72 11.50 -7.48
N GLN A 21 -11.51 10.25 -7.13
CA GLN A 21 -12.16 9.12 -7.79
C GLN A 21 -13.65 9.01 -7.45
N ARG A 22 -14.07 9.40 -6.22
CA ARG A 22 -15.50 9.51 -5.89
C ARG A 22 -16.20 10.59 -6.72
N GLU A 23 -15.55 11.74 -6.93
CA GLU A 23 -16.03 12.82 -7.79
C GLU A 23 -16.23 12.35 -9.25
N GLN A 24 -15.45 11.32 -9.67
CA GLN A 24 -15.62 10.66 -10.98
C GLN A 24 -16.67 9.53 -10.97
N GLY A 25 -17.44 9.36 -9.90
CA GLY A 25 -18.53 8.39 -9.80
C GLY A 25 -18.10 6.98 -9.41
N HIS A 26 -16.89 6.78 -8.87
CA HIS A 26 -16.46 5.48 -8.33
C HIS A 26 -16.86 5.32 -6.86
N GLN A 27 -17.08 4.08 -6.44
CA GLN A 27 -17.22 3.74 -5.02
C GLN A 27 -15.84 3.50 -4.44
N VAL A 28 -15.35 4.42 -3.62
CA VAL A 28 -13.96 4.39 -3.15
C VAL A 28 -13.89 4.48 -1.63
N THR A 29 -13.09 3.59 -1.02
CA THR A 29 -12.80 3.59 0.40
C THR A 29 -11.28 3.67 0.62
N ALA A 30 -10.84 4.43 1.61
CA ALA A 30 -9.47 4.38 2.08
C ALA A 30 -9.43 3.56 3.39
N ILE A 31 -8.62 2.51 3.44
CA ILE A 31 -8.43 1.65 4.61
C ILE A 31 -6.97 1.76 5.03
N LEU A 32 -6.71 2.49 6.11
CA LEU A 32 -5.38 2.93 6.48
C LEU A 32 -5.01 2.46 7.88
N TYR A 33 -3.74 2.07 8.06
CA TYR A 33 -3.22 1.61 9.35
C TYR A 33 -3.21 2.73 10.39
N ARG A 34 -2.85 3.94 9.97
CA ARG A 34 -2.92 5.16 10.79
C ARG A 34 -3.50 6.29 9.95
N PRO A 35 -4.48 7.01 10.45
CA PRO A 35 -4.91 8.22 9.80
C PRO A 35 -3.76 9.24 9.87
N GLY A 36 -3.34 9.75 8.77
CA GLY A 36 -2.47 10.92 8.72
C GLY A 36 -3.33 12.16 8.54
N GLY A 37 -2.91 13.30 9.06
CA GLY A 37 -3.63 14.55 9.23
C GLY A 37 -4.30 15.18 7.99
N GLY A 38 -5.27 14.50 7.42
CA GLY A 38 -6.21 15.01 6.41
C GLY A 38 -7.64 14.71 6.83
N PRO A 39 -8.65 15.32 6.20
CA PRO A 39 -10.04 15.06 6.54
C PRO A 39 -10.37 13.58 6.36
N ASP A 40 -10.80 12.95 7.43
CA ASP A 40 -11.03 11.50 7.56
C ASP A 40 -12.35 11.00 6.93
N GLU A 41 -13.01 11.78 6.12
CA GLU A 41 -14.28 11.37 5.51
C GLU A 41 -14.11 10.12 4.63
N GLY A 42 -14.72 9.03 5.06
CA GLY A 42 -14.70 7.74 4.38
C GLY A 42 -13.41 6.93 4.55
N THR A 43 -12.59 7.25 5.57
CA THR A 43 -11.42 6.46 5.94
C THR A 43 -11.76 5.44 7.03
N VAL A 44 -11.37 4.19 6.81
CA VAL A 44 -11.52 3.09 7.77
C VAL A 44 -10.17 2.80 8.42
N HIS A 45 -10.17 2.69 9.75
CA HIS A 45 -8.95 2.40 10.51
C HIS A 45 -8.66 0.90 10.54
N LEU A 46 -7.62 0.49 9.81
CA LEU A 46 -7.25 -0.92 9.66
C LEU A 46 -6.86 -1.58 10.99
N ASN A 47 -6.10 -0.89 11.84
CA ASN A 47 -5.67 -1.43 13.13
C ASN A 47 -6.85 -1.92 13.99
N ARG A 48 -7.97 -1.21 14.01
CA ARG A 48 -9.18 -1.63 14.74
C ARG A 48 -9.79 -2.92 14.21
N LEU A 49 -9.49 -3.27 12.96
CA LEU A 49 -10.05 -4.45 12.28
C LEU A 49 -9.15 -5.69 12.41
N VAL A 50 -7.82 -5.50 12.44
CA VAL A 50 -6.85 -6.60 12.38
C VAL A 50 -6.07 -6.80 13.67
N ASP A 51 -6.04 -5.82 14.57
CA ASP A 51 -5.32 -5.95 15.85
C ASP A 51 -5.89 -7.08 16.67
N GLY A 52 -4.99 -7.92 17.20
CA GLY A 52 -5.32 -9.08 18.00
C GLY A 52 -4.08 -9.81 18.49
N GLY A 53 -4.27 -10.80 19.37
CA GLY A 53 -3.18 -11.66 19.85
C GLY A 53 -2.62 -12.56 18.74
N ARG A 54 -1.62 -13.39 19.10
CA ARG A 54 -0.90 -14.28 18.18
C ARG A 54 -1.79 -15.16 17.31
N ILE A 55 -2.96 -15.54 17.82
CA ILE A 55 -3.92 -16.42 17.10
C ILE A 55 -4.99 -15.56 16.41
N THR A 56 -5.58 -14.61 17.11
CA THR A 56 -6.71 -13.83 16.61
C THR A 56 -6.32 -12.80 15.55
N GLY A 57 -5.10 -12.26 15.62
CA GLY A 57 -4.59 -11.32 14.63
C GLY A 57 -4.53 -11.93 13.21
N PRO A 58 -3.84 -13.06 13.00
CA PRO A 58 -3.80 -13.72 11.70
C PRO A 58 -5.17 -14.12 11.16
N LEU A 59 -6.09 -14.60 12.02
CA LEU A 59 -7.45 -14.94 11.61
C LEU A 59 -8.23 -13.69 11.14
N ARG A 60 -8.13 -12.58 11.87
CA ARG A 60 -8.76 -11.31 11.48
C ARG A 60 -8.17 -10.79 10.17
N THR A 61 -6.85 -10.84 10.02
CA THR A 61 -6.19 -10.45 8.77
C THR A 61 -6.65 -11.31 7.62
N GLY A 62 -6.72 -12.62 7.75
CA GLY A 62 -7.23 -13.54 6.72
C GLY A 62 -8.68 -13.22 6.32
N ARG A 63 -9.54 -12.98 7.32
CA ARG A 63 -10.93 -12.54 7.05
C ARG A 63 -10.97 -11.19 6.31
N MET A 64 -10.10 -10.27 6.66
CA MET A 64 -10.00 -8.97 5.99
C MET A 64 -9.53 -9.11 4.55
N VAL A 65 -8.55 -9.98 4.28
CA VAL A 65 -8.10 -10.29 2.92
C VAL A 65 -9.27 -10.81 2.07
N LEU A 66 -10.02 -11.78 2.57
CA LEU A 66 -11.18 -12.33 1.86
C LEU A 66 -12.29 -11.30 1.68
N TRP A 67 -12.51 -10.49 2.70
CA TRP A 67 -13.51 -9.41 2.61
C TRP A 67 -13.13 -8.37 1.56
N LEU A 68 -11.88 -7.90 1.55
CA LEU A 68 -11.38 -6.98 0.51
C LEU A 68 -11.52 -7.59 -0.87
N ALA A 69 -11.11 -8.84 -1.04
CA ALA A 69 -11.20 -9.55 -2.30
C ALA A 69 -12.64 -9.72 -2.80
N SER A 70 -13.64 -9.79 -1.92
CA SER A 70 -15.05 -9.95 -2.29
C SER A 70 -15.77 -8.62 -2.54
N HIS A 71 -15.31 -7.51 -1.93
CA HIS A 71 -16.03 -6.24 -1.96
C HIS A 71 -15.47 -5.21 -2.93
N TYR A 72 -14.20 -5.35 -3.33
CA TYR A 72 -13.54 -4.39 -4.22
C TYR A 72 -13.08 -5.03 -5.52
N ASP A 73 -13.16 -4.27 -6.59
CA ASP A 73 -12.72 -4.67 -7.92
C ASP A 73 -11.25 -4.33 -8.13
N VAL A 74 -10.80 -3.20 -7.53
CA VAL A 74 -9.44 -2.68 -7.58
C VAL A 74 -8.90 -2.49 -6.16
N LEU A 75 -7.72 -3.06 -5.89
CA LEU A 75 -6.97 -2.81 -4.68
C LEU A 75 -5.74 -1.97 -5.03
N HIS A 76 -5.69 -0.76 -4.50
CA HIS A 76 -4.62 0.22 -4.72
C HIS A 76 -3.77 0.32 -3.47
N PHE A 77 -2.63 -0.37 -3.47
CA PHE A 77 -1.67 -0.37 -2.37
C PHE A 77 -0.75 0.84 -2.47
N HIS A 78 -0.55 1.50 -1.33
CA HIS A 78 0.39 2.60 -1.20
C HIS A 78 1.59 2.15 -0.39
N TYR A 79 2.78 2.52 -0.88
CA TYR A 79 4.03 2.07 -0.31
C TYR A 79 4.27 0.57 -0.57
N HIS A 80 5.31 -0.01 0.03
CA HIS A 80 5.72 -1.40 -0.20
C HIS A 80 4.87 -2.45 0.54
N LEU A 81 3.84 -2.06 1.27
CA LEU A 81 3.08 -2.97 2.14
C LEU A 81 1.80 -3.48 1.49
N SER A 82 1.49 -4.75 1.69
CA SER A 82 0.17 -5.32 1.56
C SER A 82 -0.35 -5.74 2.95
N LEU A 83 -1.53 -6.34 3.01
CA LEU A 83 -2.16 -6.67 4.29
C LEU A 83 -1.43 -7.78 5.06
N TRP A 84 -0.80 -8.70 4.33
CA TRP A 84 -0.08 -9.83 4.92
C TRP A 84 1.43 -9.71 4.70
N PRO A 85 2.24 -10.05 5.70
CA PRO A 85 3.69 -10.05 5.54
C PRO A 85 4.15 -10.85 4.32
N LEU A 86 5.22 -10.38 3.67
CA LEU A 86 5.78 -10.99 2.46
C LEU A 86 4.77 -11.08 1.29
N HIS A 87 3.81 -10.17 1.23
CA HIS A 87 2.84 -10.04 0.13
C HIS A 87 2.02 -11.31 -0.17
N ARG A 88 1.81 -12.18 0.83
CA ARG A 88 1.11 -13.47 0.66
C ARG A 88 -0.37 -13.32 0.30
N ASP A 89 -0.99 -12.20 0.63
CA ASP A 89 -2.37 -11.86 0.29
C ASP A 89 -2.58 -11.55 -1.20
N LEU A 90 -1.55 -11.13 -1.92
CA LEU A 90 -1.67 -10.77 -3.33
C LEU A 90 -2.15 -11.94 -4.20
N ALA A 91 -1.68 -13.16 -3.90
CA ALA A 91 -2.10 -14.37 -4.60
C ALA A 91 -3.62 -14.61 -4.45
N VAL A 92 -4.19 -14.32 -3.28
CA VAL A 92 -5.63 -14.45 -3.02
C VAL A 92 -6.42 -13.47 -3.88
N TYR A 93 -6.00 -12.20 -3.91
CA TYR A 93 -6.67 -11.18 -4.72
C TYR A 93 -6.63 -11.53 -6.21
N LYS A 94 -5.48 -11.97 -6.72
CA LYS A 94 -5.35 -12.39 -8.12
C LYS A 94 -6.20 -13.61 -8.44
N ALA A 95 -6.23 -14.62 -7.57
CA ALA A 95 -7.07 -15.80 -7.74
C ALA A 95 -8.58 -15.46 -7.78
N MET A 96 -8.98 -14.36 -7.12
CA MET A 96 -10.34 -13.84 -7.17
C MET A 96 -10.57 -12.81 -8.29
N GLY A 97 -9.63 -12.65 -9.22
CA GLY A 97 -9.76 -11.79 -10.40
C GLY A 97 -9.72 -10.28 -10.08
N ARG A 98 -9.03 -9.88 -9.00
CA ARG A 98 -8.93 -8.47 -8.63
C ARG A 98 -7.78 -7.78 -9.35
N THR A 99 -7.98 -6.50 -9.65
CA THR A 99 -6.93 -5.63 -10.20
C THR A 99 -6.09 -5.08 -9.07
N LEU A 100 -4.76 -5.25 -9.15
CA LEU A 100 -3.81 -4.79 -8.14
C LEU A 100 -2.97 -3.64 -8.69
N VAL A 101 -3.07 -2.48 -8.06
CA VAL A 101 -2.29 -1.29 -8.38
C VAL A 101 -1.36 -1.00 -7.21
N PHE A 102 -0.08 -0.76 -7.49
CA PHE A 102 0.90 -0.33 -6.49
C PHE A 102 1.36 1.09 -6.78
N HIS A 103 1.33 1.94 -5.76
CA HIS A 103 1.82 3.30 -5.82
C HIS A 103 3.03 3.46 -4.92
N LEU A 104 4.20 3.59 -5.54
CA LEU A 104 5.49 3.67 -4.90
C LEU A 104 5.91 5.13 -4.74
N HIS A 105 6.41 5.47 -3.55
CA HIS A 105 6.65 6.86 -3.15
C HIS A 105 8.14 7.22 -2.98
N GLY A 106 9.03 6.33 -3.39
CA GLY A 106 10.47 6.54 -3.40
C GLY A 106 11.19 5.72 -2.34
N CYS A 107 11.00 5.98 -1.04
CA CYS A 107 11.70 5.24 0.02
C CYS A 107 11.46 3.72 -0.02
N ASP A 108 10.37 3.30 -0.60
CA ASP A 108 9.96 1.91 -0.79
C ASP A 108 10.74 1.17 -1.89
N ILE A 109 11.29 1.88 -2.88
CA ILE A 109 12.05 1.29 -3.99
C ILE A 109 13.49 1.81 -4.07
N ARG A 110 13.79 2.95 -3.45
CA ARG A 110 15.08 3.62 -3.56
C ARG A 110 16.18 2.83 -2.85
N ASP A 111 17.29 2.54 -3.54
CA ASP A 111 18.51 2.09 -2.88
C ASP A 111 19.26 3.32 -2.33
N PRO A 112 19.33 3.50 -0.98
CA PRO A 112 19.95 4.67 -0.40
C PRO A 112 21.46 4.75 -0.66
N HIS A 113 22.12 3.62 -0.85
CA HIS A 113 23.56 3.58 -1.16
C HIS A 113 23.83 4.04 -2.59
N LEU A 114 23.01 3.55 -3.54
CA LEU A 114 23.12 3.95 -4.94
C LEU A 114 22.81 5.45 -5.07
N VAL A 115 21.69 5.90 -4.51
CA VAL A 115 21.24 7.30 -4.63
C VAL A 115 22.25 8.28 -4.02
N ARG A 116 22.82 7.97 -2.86
CA ARG A 116 23.89 8.81 -2.25
C ARG A 116 25.17 8.89 -3.10
N ARG A 117 25.45 7.86 -3.89
CA ARG A 117 26.62 7.83 -4.77
C ARG A 117 26.41 8.51 -6.10
N THR A 118 25.20 8.53 -6.60
CA THR A 118 24.86 9.02 -7.96
C THR A 118 24.31 10.44 -7.94
N HIS A 119 23.79 10.93 -6.81
CA HIS A 119 23.17 12.25 -6.71
C HIS A 119 23.80 13.08 -5.59
N ALA A 120 24.35 14.23 -5.96
CA ALA A 120 24.95 15.17 -4.99
C ALA A 120 23.91 15.72 -3.99
N ILE A 121 22.66 15.87 -4.43
CA ILE A 121 21.52 16.28 -3.60
C ILE A 121 20.48 15.16 -3.67
N SER A 122 20.19 14.54 -2.56
CA SER A 122 19.19 13.47 -2.51
C SER A 122 18.44 13.45 -1.20
N ALA A 123 17.19 12.99 -1.21
CA ALA A 123 16.40 12.76 -0.02
C ALA A 123 17.04 11.75 0.95
N CYS A 124 17.97 10.92 0.47
CA CYS A 124 18.69 9.94 1.29
C CYS A 124 19.92 10.50 1.97
N ALA A 125 20.44 11.69 1.60
CA ALA A 125 21.68 12.24 2.12
C ALA A 125 21.60 12.59 3.62
N GLY A 126 20.49 13.16 4.08
CA GLY A 126 20.24 13.51 5.48
C GLY A 126 19.20 12.62 6.18
N CYS A 127 18.82 11.49 5.57
CA CYS A 127 17.77 10.64 6.11
C CYS A 127 18.28 9.83 7.31
N THR A 128 17.59 9.95 8.44
CA THR A 128 17.85 9.21 9.67
C THR A 128 16.97 7.97 9.83
N ILE A 129 16.02 7.76 8.90
CA ILE A 129 15.10 6.61 8.93
C ILE A 129 15.88 5.37 8.52
N PRO A 130 15.87 4.29 9.32
CA PRO A 130 16.47 3.03 8.91
C PRO A 130 15.83 2.52 7.63
N CYS A 131 16.61 2.44 6.56
CA CYS A 131 16.16 1.80 5.32
C CYS A 131 16.24 0.29 5.51
N LEU A 132 15.11 -0.33 5.85
CA LEU A 132 15.02 -1.78 5.98
C LEU A 132 15.10 -2.40 4.59
N ASN A 133 16.26 -2.98 4.26
CA ASN A 133 16.49 -3.54 2.93
C ASN A 133 15.83 -4.91 2.73
N GLU A 134 15.49 -5.63 3.81
CA GLU A 134 15.01 -7.02 3.74
C GLU A 134 13.71 -7.16 2.92
N TRP A 135 12.79 -6.22 3.05
CA TRP A 135 11.51 -6.23 2.31
C TRP A 135 11.59 -5.67 0.89
N LYS A 136 12.62 -4.85 0.61
CA LYS A 136 12.86 -4.36 -0.75
C LYS A 136 13.29 -5.47 -1.71
N VAL A 137 13.82 -6.56 -1.19
CA VAL A 137 14.23 -7.71 -2.01
C VAL A 137 13.03 -8.46 -2.59
N ASP A 138 11.96 -8.59 -1.80
CA ASP A 138 10.77 -9.34 -2.23
C ASP A 138 9.77 -8.49 -3.02
N LEU A 139 9.79 -7.17 -2.83
CA LEU A 139 8.86 -6.27 -3.50
C LEU A 139 8.92 -6.35 -5.04
N PRO A 140 10.09 -6.27 -5.71
CA PRO A 140 10.14 -6.37 -7.17
C PRO A 140 9.55 -7.68 -7.70
N ARG A 141 9.81 -8.80 -7.04
CA ARG A 141 9.23 -10.10 -7.41
C ARG A 141 7.71 -10.14 -7.21
N ALA A 142 7.23 -9.52 -6.15
CA ALA A 142 5.79 -9.44 -5.89
C ALA A 142 5.09 -8.53 -6.93
N LEU A 143 5.71 -7.42 -7.29
CA LEU A 143 5.20 -6.53 -8.34
C LEU A 143 5.15 -7.22 -9.69
N ASP A 144 6.25 -7.83 -10.12
CA ASP A 144 6.34 -8.56 -11.40
C ASP A 144 5.29 -9.66 -11.51
N ARG A 145 5.04 -10.37 -10.42
CA ARG A 145 4.11 -11.50 -10.40
C ARG A 145 2.64 -11.11 -10.28
N TYR A 146 2.31 -10.04 -9.56
CA TYR A 146 0.94 -9.77 -9.14
C TYR A 146 0.41 -8.40 -9.53
N ALA A 147 1.25 -7.38 -9.76
CA ALA A 147 0.77 -6.05 -10.08
C ALA A 147 0.21 -5.99 -11.52
N ASP A 148 -0.97 -5.40 -11.65
CA ASP A 148 -1.51 -5.04 -12.96
C ASP A 148 -1.04 -3.65 -13.41
N ALA A 149 -0.71 -2.78 -12.44
CA ALA A 149 -0.12 -1.48 -12.68
C ALA A 149 0.79 -1.05 -11.52
N VAL A 150 1.86 -0.36 -11.85
CA VAL A 150 2.76 0.28 -10.89
C VAL A 150 2.86 1.75 -11.22
N ILE A 151 2.57 2.59 -10.23
CA ILE A 151 2.69 4.04 -10.29
C ILE A 151 3.88 4.43 -9.43
N VAL A 152 4.76 5.26 -9.97
CA VAL A 152 5.92 5.80 -9.23
C VAL A 152 5.79 7.31 -9.17
N SER A 153 5.77 7.89 -7.97
CA SER A 153 5.63 9.35 -7.79
C SER A 153 6.96 10.09 -7.79
N THR A 154 8.07 9.39 -7.78
CA THR A 154 9.42 9.99 -7.79
C THR A 154 10.21 9.49 -9.00
N PRO A 155 10.89 10.39 -9.74
CA PRO A 155 11.61 10.01 -10.96
C PRO A 155 12.98 9.39 -10.72
N ASP A 156 13.44 9.31 -9.46
CA ASP A 156 14.78 8.87 -9.03
C ASP A 156 14.81 7.45 -8.42
#